data_70f614130df60ff850405e944732cde0
#
_entry.id   70f614130df60ff850405e944732cde0
#
_cell.length_a   1.000
_cell.length_b   1.000
_cell.length_c   1.000
_cell.angle_alpha   90.00
_cell.angle_beta   90.00
_cell.angle_gamma   90.00
#
_symmetry.space_group_name_H-M   'P 1'
#
loop_
_entity.id
_entity.type
_entity.pdbx_description
1 polymer ?
#
loop_
_entity_poly.entity_id
_entity_poly.type
_entity_poly.pdbx_seq_one_letter_code
_entity_poly.pdbx_strand_id
1 'polypeptide(L)'
;MKVIKCNFSGVYSLEDFLDGTVLDFSALEGTECYCSAEAAGAIRCALAPYGPCGIHWIDSGDYHYMSLFIQELIREPYKLILFDNHPDDQPSAFGPGLISCGSWAADARRLPFCRDDAPAAYISIDKDVLSREYARTNWDQGEMTLDELFARIKDISLTHRIIGVDICGELTLQKGACSEDVSINSETNRRIQEFLLNLPGFE
;
A
#
# COMPACT_ATOMS: atom_id res chain seq x y z
N MET A 1 -9.44 11.63 9.94
CA MET A 1 -8.53 10.55 9.48
C MET A 1 -7.30 11.12 8.80
N LYS A 2 -6.11 10.54 9.01
CA LYS A 2 -4.87 10.97 8.34
C LYS A 2 -4.80 10.35 6.94
N VAL A 3 -4.32 11.13 5.96
CA VAL A 3 -3.99 10.63 4.63
C VAL A 3 -2.53 11.02 4.34
N ILE A 4 -1.71 10.03 4.04
CA ILE A 4 -0.28 10.16 3.74
C ILE A 4 -0.03 9.70 2.31
N LYS A 5 0.73 10.46 1.55
CA LYS A 5 1.17 10.10 0.20
C LYS A 5 2.68 9.92 0.20
N CYS A 6 3.14 8.69 -0.05
CA CYS A 6 4.56 8.39 -0.24
C CYS A 6 4.85 8.52 -1.74
N ASN A 7 5.50 9.60 -2.13
CA ASN A 7 5.76 9.93 -3.52
C ASN A 7 7.17 9.47 -3.92
N PHE A 8 7.26 8.55 -4.87
CA PHE A 8 8.51 8.08 -5.46
C PHE A 8 8.62 8.46 -6.94
N SER A 9 7.57 8.22 -7.71
CA SER A 9 7.58 8.39 -9.17
C SER A 9 7.06 9.76 -9.64
N GLY A 10 6.39 10.50 -8.76
CA GLY A 10 5.68 11.72 -9.11
C GLY A 10 4.26 11.50 -9.64
N VAL A 11 3.76 10.24 -9.69
CA VAL A 11 2.46 9.92 -10.27
C VAL A 11 1.31 10.70 -9.63
N TYR A 12 1.33 10.88 -8.32
CA TYR A 12 0.27 11.61 -7.61
C TYR A 12 0.20 13.11 -7.91
N SER A 13 1.22 13.68 -8.57
CA SER A 13 1.14 15.06 -9.09
C SER A 13 0.23 15.20 -10.31
N LEU A 14 -0.10 14.08 -10.95
CA LEU A 14 -0.97 14.01 -12.13
C LEU A 14 -2.43 13.72 -11.75
N GLU A 15 -2.69 13.44 -10.49
CA GLU A 15 -3.98 13.01 -9.99
C GLU A 15 -4.62 14.06 -9.07
N ASP A 16 -5.91 14.30 -9.26
CA ASP A 16 -6.67 15.34 -8.53
C ASP A 16 -7.69 14.68 -7.58
N PHE A 17 -7.22 13.81 -6.67
CA PHE A 17 -8.14 13.11 -5.77
C PHE A 17 -7.78 13.21 -4.28
N LEU A 18 -6.62 13.76 -3.93
CA LEU A 18 -6.10 13.68 -2.56
C LEU A 18 -5.71 15.01 -1.97
N ASP A 19 -6.36 15.34 -0.87
CA ASP A 19 -5.74 16.16 0.19
C ASP A 19 -5.01 15.24 1.17
N GLY A 20 -3.75 15.54 1.48
CA GLY A 20 -2.98 14.73 2.41
C GLY A 20 -1.54 15.21 2.54
N THR A 21 -0.83 14.68 3.54
CA THR A 21 0.60 14.96 3.72
C THR A 21 1.41 14.18 2.70
N VAL A 22 2.29 14.86 1.97
CA VAL A 22 3.22 14.24 1.03
C VAL A 22 4.55 13.98 1.73
N LEU A 23 5.02 12.73 1.67
CA LEU A 23 6.38 12.34 1.98
C LEU A 23 7.08 12.10 0.64
N ASP A 24 7.97 13.00 0.28
CA ASP A 24 8.64 12.96 -1.02
C ASP A 24 9.94 12.17 -0.95
N PHE A 25 9.95 11.03 -1.63
CA PHE A 25 11.09 10.11 -1.79
C PHE A 25 11.60 10.06 -3.23
N SER A 26 11.15 10.97 -4.11
CA SER A 26 11.50 10.95 -5.54
C SER A 26 12.99 11.10 -5.83
N ALA A 27 13.74 11.73 -4.92
CA ALA A 27 15.18 11.87 -5.01
C ALA A 27 15.96 10.77 -4.24
N LEU A 28 15.25 9.82 -3.59
CA LEU A 28 15.90 8.79 -2.79
C LEU A 28 16.32 7.61 -3.66
N GLU A 29 17.61 7.38 -3.77
CA GLU A 29 18.18 6.27 -4.54
C GLU A 29 18.00 4.92 -3.80
N GLY A 30 18.04 3.82 -4.55
CA GLY A 30 17.97 2.46 -4.01
C GLY A 30 16.60 2.05 -3.50
N THR A 31 15.54 2.51 -4.18
CA THR A 31 14.13 2.27 -3.77
C THR A 31 13.33 1.45 -4.79
N GLU A 32 13.72 1.36 -6.06
CA GLU A 32 12.92 0.69 -7.10
C GLU A 32 12.98 -0.84 -6.95
N CYS A 33 11.83 -1.48 -6.76
CA CYS A 33 11.61 -2.92 -6.50
C CYS A 33 12.32 -3.45 -5.25
N TYR A 34 13.51 -2.94 -4.95
CA TYR A 34 14.35 -3.30 -3.80
C TYR A 34 14.69 -2.04 -2.99
N CYS A 35 14.71 -2.20 -1.67
CA CYS A 35 15.05 -1.09 -0.78
C CYS A 35 16.44 -1.31 -0.16
N SER A 36 17.36 -0.41 -0.44
CA SER A 36 18.68 -0.43 0.20
C SER A 36 18.57 -0.16 1.70
N ALA A 37 19.57 -0.54 2.49
CA ALA A 37 19.56 -0.30 3.93
C ALA A 37 19.52 1.20 4.27
N GLU A 38 20.19 2.02 3.47
CA GLU A 38 20.24 3.47 3.61
C GLU A 38 18.86 4.08 3.31
N ALA A 39 18.23 3.67 2.19
CA ALA A 39 16.89 4.12 1.82
C ALA A 39 15.86 3.69 2.87
N ALA A 40 15.90 2.44 3.33
CA ALA A 40 15.04 1.92 4.36
C ALA A 40 15.15 2.72 5.69
N GLY A 41 16.37 3.11 6.06
CA GLY A 41 16.62 3.98 7.21
C GLY A 41 15.97 5.36 7.06
N ALA A 42 16.16 6.00 5.90
CA ALA A 42 15.58 7.30 5.61
C ALA A 42 14.04 7.27 5.60
N ILE A 43 13.45 6.25 4.97
CA ILE A 43 12.00 6.07 4.90
C ILE A 43 11.41 5.87 6.30
N ARG A 44 12.00 4.97 7.13
CA ARG A 44 11.52 4.74 8.51
C ARG A 44 11.57 6.02 9.35
N CYS A 45 12.62 6.82 9.21
CA CYS A 45 12.70 8.12 9.90
C CYS A 45 11.60 9.08 9.45
N ALA A 46 11.30 9.13 8.17
CA ALA A 46 10.25 9.99 7.63
C ALA A 46 8.84 9.54 8.04
N LEU A 47 8.58 8.22 8.11
CA LEU A 47 7.28 7.65 8.51
C LEU A 47 7.00 7.75 10.01
N ALA A 48 8.04 7.70 10.85
CA ALA A 48 7.90 7.59 12.31
C ALA A 48 6.95 8.62 12.96
N PRO A 49 6.93 9.91 12.55
CA PRO A 49 6.04 10.91 13.14
C PRO A 49 4.55 10.69 12.83
N TYR A 50 4.22 9.92 11.79
CA TYR A 50 2.86 9.78 11.30
C TYR A 50 2.15 8.55 11.87
N GLY A 51 2.89 7.49 12.16
CA GLY A 51 2.35 6.23 12.69
C GLY A 51 1.61 5.40 11.63
N PRO A 52 1.00 4.27 12.03
CA PRO A 52 0.38 3.33 11.10
C PRO A 52 -1.10 3.61 10.82
N CYS A 53 -1.73 4.57 11.55
CA CYS A 53 -3.17 4.81 11.45
C CYS A 53 -3.52 5.72 10.27
N GLY A 54 -4.66 5.43 9.64
CA GLY A 54 -5.19 6.19 8.51
C GLY A 54 -4.90 5.54 7.16
N ILE A 55 -4.88 6.34 6.10
CA ILE A 55 -4.70 5.89 4.72
C ILE A 55 -3.30 6.28 4.25
N HIS A 56 -2.54 5.31 3.72
CA HIS A 56 -1.21 5.52 3.18
C HIS A 56 -1.19 5.15 1.69
N TRP A 57 -0.99 6.12 0.83
CA TRP A 57 -0.80 5.91 -0.60
C TRP A 57 0.68 5.69 -0.88
N ILE A 58 1.05 4.56 -1.52
CA ILE A 58 2.44 4.10 -1.63
C ILE A 58 3.03 4.30 -3.04
N ASP A 59 2.24 4.77 -4.03
CA ASP A 59 2.70 4.90 -5.41
C ASP A 59 2.57 3.56 -6.18
N SER A 60 3.56 3.16 -6.94
CA SER A 60 3.57 1.92 -7.73
C SER A 60 3.79 0.67 -6.86
N GLY A 61 3.40 -0.49 -7.36
CA GLY A 61 3.68 -1.80 -6.73
C GLY A 61 5.17 -2.08 -6.54
N ASP A 62 6.06 -1.39 -7.28
CA ASP A 62 7.51 -1.47 -7.07
C ASP A 62 7.92 -1.04 -5.65
N TYR A 63 7.09 -0.27 -4.95
CA TYR A 63 7.33 0.24 -3.60
C TYR A 63 6.46 -0.44 -2.55
N HIS A 64 5.79 -1.57 -2.85
CA HIS A 64 4.88 -2.25 -1.93
C HIS A 64 5.55 -2.66 -0.61
N TYR A 65 6.86 -2.82 -0.57
CA TYR A 65 7.63 -3.04 0.68
C TYR A 65 7.44 -1.94 1.73
N MET A 66 6.93 -0.77 1.37
CA MET A 66 6.56 0.30 2.32
C MET A 66 5.56 -0.17 3.37
N SER A 67 4.68 -1.10 3.00
CA SER A 67 3.72 -1.74 3.91
C SER A 67 4.40 -2.36 5.13
N LEU A 68 5.58 -2.99 4.96
CA LEU A 68 6.38 -3.49 6.08
C LEU A 68 6.78 -2.36 7.02
N PHE A 69 7.30 -1.25 6.49
CA PHE A 69 7.80 -0.14 7.31
C PHE A 69 6.68 0.58 8.07
N ILE A 70 5.48 0.67 7.49
CA ILE A 70 4.31 1.21 8.17
C ILE A 70 3.86 0.25 9.28
N GLN A 71 3.81 -1.06 9.02
CA GLN A 71 3.44 -2.08 10.00
C GLN A 71 4.44 -2.21 11.14
N GLU A 72 5.73 -1.93 10.92
CA GLU A 72 6.73 -1.83 11.97
C GLU A 72 6.39 -0.79 13.06
N LEU A 73 5.50 0.16 12.75
CA LEU A 73 5.05 1.18 13.72
C LEU A 73 3.88 0.72 14.58
N ILE A 74 3.23 -0.41 14.27
CA ILE A 74 2.11 -0.95 15.05
C ILE A 74 2.63 -1.49 16.39
N ARG A 75 1.92 -1.18 17.49
CA ARG A 75 2.31 -1.55 18.86
C ARG A 75 1.25 -2.36 19.60
N GLU A 76 0.32 -2.96 18.87
CA GLU A 76 -0.75 -3.81 19.38
C GLU A 76 -0.96 -5.01 18.45
N PRO A 77 -1.53 -6.13 18.95
CA PRO A 77 -1.82 -7.28 18.09
C PRO A 77 -2.73 -6.91 16.91
N TYR A 78 -2.32 -7.30 15.72
CA TYR A 78 -3.06 -7.08 14.49
C TYR A 78 -2.90 -8.26 13.52
N LYS A 79 -3.88 -8.44 12.65
CA LYS A 79 -3.87 -9.35 11.53
C LYS A 79 -3.54 -8.57 10.25
N LEU A 80 -2.54 -9.04 9.50
CA LEU A 80 -2.28 -8.53 8.16
C LEU A 80 -3.31 -9.13 7.19
N ILE A 81 -4.01 -8.27 6.46
CA ILE A 81 -4.90 -8.66 5.36
C ILE A 81 -4.36 -8.04 4.08
N LEU A 82 -4.00 -8.89 3.14
CA LEU A 82 -3.42 -8.52 1.86
C LEU A 82 -4.42 -8.75 0.73
N PHE A 83 -4.69 -7.70 -0.03
CA PHE A 83 -5.37 -7.73 -1.33
C PHE A 83 -4.33 -7.48 -2.40
N ASP A 84 -3.95 -8.51 -3.13
CA ASP A 84 -2.85 -8.49 -4.08
C ASP A 84 -3.02 -9.66 -5.05
N ASN A 85 -2.61 -9.50 -6.30
CA ASN A 85 -2.54 -10.60 -7.26
C ASN A 85 -1.29 -11.48 -7.03
N HIS A 86 -0.33 -10.98 -6.26
CA HIS A 86 0.90 -11.66 -5.87
C HIS A 86 0.93 -11.91 -4.36
N PRO A 87 1.53 -12.99 -3.87
CA PRO A 87 1.57 -13.28 -2.43
C PRO A 87 2.60 -12.45 -1.66
N ASP A 88 3.55 -11.79 -2.34
CA ASP A 88 4.65 -10.97 -1.83
C ASP A 88 5.46 -11.62 -0.69
N ASP A 89 5.48 -12.95 -0.67
CA ASP A 89 6.16 -13.78 0.33
C ASP A 89 7.36 -14.58 -0.22
N GLN A 90 7.85 -14.18 -1.40
CA GLN A 90 8.98 -14.84 -2.04
C GLN A 90 10.25 -14.66 -1.19
N PRO A 91 11.15 -15.66 -1.18
CA PRO A 91 12.46 -15.45 -0.61
C PRO A 91 13.18 -14.30 -1.29
N SER A 92 13.86 -13.44 -0.50
CA SER A 92 14.66 -12.36 -1.08
C SER A 92 15.68 -12.91 -2.09
N ALA A 93 15.60 -12.44 -3.34
CA ALA A 93 16.46 -12.93 -4.44
C ALA A 93 17.95 -12.67 -4.23
N PHE A 94 18.32 -11.69 -3.39
CA PHE A 94 19.69 -11.28 -3.14
C PHE A 94 20.18 -11.61 -1.72
N GLY A 95 19.51 -12.53 -1.04
CA GLY A 95 19.89 -12.98 0.29
C GLY A 95 19.18 -12.24 1.43
N PRO A 96 19.41 -12.66 2.68
CA PRO A 96 18.72 -12.09 3.83
C PRO A 96 19.12 -10.64 4.06
N GLY A 97 18.14 -9.79 4.31
CA GLY A 97 18.33 -8.38 4.67
C GLY A 97 18.08 -7.37 3.57
N LEU A 98 17.87 -7.81 2.32
CA LEU A 98 17.38 -6.93 1.26
C LEU A 98 15.86 -7.06 1.13
N ILE A 99 15.15 -6.00 1.43
CA ILE A 99 13.70 -5.93 1.35
C ILE A 99 13.30 -5.63 -0.10
N SER A 100 12.26 -6.32 -0.61
CA SER A 100 11.73 -6.09 -1.95
C SER A 100 10.21 -6.03 -1.96
N CYS A 101 9.64 -5.49 -3.05
CA CYS A 101 8.19 -5.51 -3.28
C CYS A 101 7.62 -6.93 -3.22
N GLY A 102 8.32 -7.95 -3.73
CA GLY A 102 7.83 -9.34 -3.75
C GLY A 102 8.21 -10.18 -2.51
N SER A 103 8.84 -9.62 -1.47
CA SER A 103 9.27 -10.38 -0.29
C SER A 103 8.78 -9.83 1.05
N TRP A 104 8.26 -8.63 1.08
CA TRP A 104 7.96 -7.87 2.28
C TRP A 104 6.90 -8.53 3.19
N ALA A 105 5.91 -9.20 2.61
CA ALA A 105 4.82 -9.79 3.37
C ALA A 105 5.28 -10.94 4.27
N ALA A 106 6.30 -11.71 3.84
CA ALA A 106 6.90 -12.73 4.69
C ALA A 106 7.58 -12.12 5.93
N ASP A 107 8.22 -10.96 5.79
CA ASP A 107 8.85 -10.25 6.90
C ASP A 107 7.79 -9.57 7.81
N ALA A 108 6.74 -8.97 7.22
CA ALA A 108 5.63 -8.39 7.97
C ALA A 108 4.92 -9.42 8.87
N ARG A 109 4.72 -10.65 8.38
CA ARG A 109 4.12 -11.74 9.19
C ARG A 109 4.99 -12.20 10.35
N ARG A 110 6.28 -11.84 10.38
CA ARG A 110 7.21 -12.12 11.51
C ARG A 110 7.28 -10.98 12.51
N LEU A 111 6.63 -9.85 12.26
CA LEU A 111 6.61 -8.73 13.20
C LEU A 111 5.99 -9.16 14.55
N PRO A 112 6.47 -8.63 15.68
CA PRO A 112 6.06 -9.10 17.01
C PRO A 112 4.57 -9.02 17.29
N PHE A 113 3.87 -8.10 16.62
CA PHE A 113 2.45 -7.87 16.84
C PHE A 113 1.56 -8.44 15.73
N CYS A 114 2.13 -8.96 14.62
CA CYS A 114 1.35 -9.60 13.56
C CYS A 114 0.91 -10.99 13.98
N ARG A 115 -0.43 -11.23 14.07
CA ARG A 115 -1.04 -12.49 14.52
C ARG A 115 -2.37 -12.73 13.83
N ASP A 116 -2.63 -13.97 13.43
CA ASP A 116 -3.86 -14.35 12.71
C ASP A 116 -5.13 -14.26 13.57
N ASP A 117 -5.01 -14.37 14.89
CA ASP A 117 -6.12 -14.34 15.87
C ASP A 117 -6.37 -12.94 16.47
N ALA A 118 -5.71 -11.91 15.96
CA ALA A 118 -5.81 -10.57 16.50
C ALA A 118 -7.19 -9.92 16.23
N PRO A 119 -7.72 -9.11 17.17
CA PRO A 119 -9.00 -8.43 17.02
C PRO A 119 -8.93 -7.18 16.13
N ALA A 120 -7.74 -6.70 15.82
CA ALA A 120 -7.51 -5.60 14.91
C ALA A 120 -6.88 -6.09 13.60
N ALA A 121 -7.08 -5.34 12.52
CA ALA A 121 -6.51 -5.62 11.22
C ALA A 121 -5.74 -4.41 10.66
N TYR A 122 -4.69 -4.70 9.91
CA TYR A 122 -4.05 -3.79 8.98
C TYR A 122 -4.29 -4.31 7.57
N ILE A 123 -4.77 -3.46 6.67
CA ILE A 123 -5.12 -3.84 5.30
C ILE A 123 -4.09 -3.24 4.35
N SER A 124 -3.51 -4.08 3.50
CA SER A 124 -2.62 -3.67 2.42
C SER A 124 -3.27 -4.03 1.08
N ILE A 125 -3.34 -3.08 0.18
CA ILE A 125 -4.00 -3.21 -1.12
C ILE A 125 -2.98 -2.90 -2.22
N ASP A 126 -2.61 -3.91 -3.03
CA ASP A 126 -2.07 -3.63 -4.36
C ASP A 126 -3.23 -3.61 -5.37
N LYS A 127 -3.34 -2.54 -6.13
CA LYS A 127 -4.39 -2.40 -7.14
C LYS A 127 -4.25 -3.39 -8.29
N ASP A 128 -3.15 -4.14 -8.35
CA ASP A 128 -3.02 -5.23 -9.32
C ASP A 128 -3.97 -6.41 -9.05
N VAL A 129 -4.56 -6.50 -7.84
CA VAL A 129 -5.66 -7.42 -7.57
C VAL A 129 -6.91 -7.12 -8.41
N LEU A 130 -7.07 -5.86 -8.83
CA LEU A 130 -8.21 -5.41 -9.61
C LEU A 130 -8.06 -5.74 -11.09
N SER A 131 -9.20 -5.92 -11.75
CA SER A 131 -9.22 -6.05 -13.21
C SER A 131 -8.81 -4.74 -13.90
N ARG A 132 -8.39 -4.87 -15.16
CA ARG A 132 -7.98 -3.71 -15.99
C ARG A 132 -9.09 -2.69 -16.22
N GLU A 133 -10.31 -2.99 -15.90
CA GLU A 133 -11.42 -2.01 -15.92
C GLU A 133 -11.22 -0.93 -14.85
N TYR A 134 -10.63 -1.29 -13.69
CA TYR A 134 -10.53 -0.41 -12.51
C TYR A 134 -9.12 0.12 -12.27
N ALA A 135 -8.09 -0.59 -12.69
CA ALA A 135 -6.71 -0.17 -12.45
C ALA A 135 -5.80 -0.39 -13.65
N ARG A 136 -4.73 0.36 -13.70
CA ARG A 136 -3.59 0.17 -14.59
C ARG A 136 -2.34 0.09 -13.72
N THR A 137 -1.65 -1.03 -13.78
CA THR A 137 -0.46 -1.30 -12.99
C THR A 137 0.69 -1.75 -13.88
N ASN A 138 1.89 -1.73 -13.36
CA ASN A 138 3.08 -2.23 -14.04
C ASN A 138 3.33 -3.74 -13.82
N TRP A 139 2.46 -4.39 -13.03
CA TRP A 139 2.50 -5.82 -12.74
C TRP A 139 1.30 -6.54 -13.35
N ASP A 140 1.35 -7.88 -13.39
CA ASP A 140 0.25 -8.71 -13.85
C ASP A 140 -0.97 -8.51 -12.95
N GLN A 141 -2.14 -8.33 -13.57
CA GLN A 141 -3.38 -7.99 -12.86
C GLN A 141 -4.32 -9.17 -12.71
N GLY A 142 -5.03 -9.16 -11.59
CA GLY A 142 -6.17 -10.03 -11.29
C GLY A 142 -7.46 -9.59 -11.99
N GLU A 143 -8.56 -10.15 -11.51
CA GLU A 143 -9.89 -9.98 -12.09
C GLU A 143 -10.92 -9.41 -11.09
N MET A 144 -10.48 -9.01 -9.88
CA MET A 144 -11.39 -8.49 -8.86
C MET A 144 -12.02 -7.18 -9.30
N THR A 145 -13.31 -7.03 -9.05
CA THR A 145 -13.99 -5.75 -9.24
C THR A 145 -13.80 -4.86 -8.00
N LEU A 146 -13.96 -3.56 -8.20
CA LEU A 146 -13.88 -2.61 -7.08
C LEU A 146 -15.01 -2.83 -6.05
N ASP A 147 -16.19 -3.23 -6.49
CA ASP A 147 -17.32 -3.53 -5.60
C ASP A 147 -17.05 -4.79 -4.76
N GLU A 148 -16.39 -5.81 -5.30
CA GLU A 148 -15.94 -6.99 -4.54
C GLU A 148 -14.88 -6.61 -3.49
N LEU A 149 -13.92 -5.76 -3.84
CA LEU A 149 -12.94 -5.25 -2.89
C LEU A 149 -13.63 -4.53 -1.72
N PHE A 150 -14.57 -3.61 -2.03
CA PHE A 150 -15.31 -2.87 -1.01
C PHE A 150 -16.16 -3.79 -0.12
N ALA A 151 -16.84 -4.79 -0.69
CA ALA A 151 -17.60 -5.76 0.06
C ALA A 151 -16.71 -6.54 1.05
N ARG A 152 -15.54 -7.01 0.60
CA ARG A 152 -14.59 -7.73 1.46
C ARG A 152 -14.03 -6.85 2.58
N ILE A 153 -13.66 -5.59 2.30
CA ILE A 153 -13.17 -4.65 3.33
C ILE A 153 -14.28 -4.36 4.35
N LYS A 154 -15.53 -4.22 3.89
CA LYS A 154 -16.68 -4.04 4.78
C LYS A 154 -16.89 -5.24 5.69
N ASP A 155 -16.80 -6.47 5.17
CA ASP A 155 -16.93 -7.69 5.98
C ASP A 155 -15.82 -7.77 7.04
N ILE A 156 -14.59 -7.37 6.68
CA ILE A 156 -13.48 -7.27 7.64
C ILE A 156 -13.81 -6.27 8.74
N SER A 157 -14.33 -5.10 8.39
CA SER A 157 -14.67 -4.05 9.38
C SER A 157 -15.77 -4.44 10.37
N LEU A 158 -16.61 -5.45 10.05
CA LEU A 158 -17.61 -5.99 10.96
C LEU A 158 -17.00 -6.90 12.03
N THR A 159 -15.82 -7.44 11.80
CA THR A 159 -15.17 -8.45 12.67
C THR A 159 -13.86 -7.97 13.27
N HIS A 160 -13.22 -6.97 12.69
CA HIS A 160 -11.94 -6.43 13.13
C HIS A 160 -11.97 -4.90 13.15
N ARG A 161 -11.35 -4.32 14.15
CA ARG A 161 -11.03 -2.87 14.12
C ARG A 161 -9.87 -2.63 13.14
N ILE A 162 -10.08 -1.79 12.14
CA ILE A 162 -9.04 -1.46 11.16
C ILE A 162 -8.10 -0.40 11.75
N ILE A 163 -6.80 -0.71 11.83
CA ILE A 163 -5.75 0.21 12.32
C ILE A 163 -5.38 1.21 11.24
N GLY A 164 -5.14 0.71 10.04
CA GLY A 164 -4.70 1.49 8.89
C GLY A 164 -4.86 0.70 7.60
N VAL A 165 -4.81 1.43 6.51
CA VAL A 165 -4.86 0.87 5.15
C VAL A 165 -3.75 1.49 4.34
N ASP A 166 -2.96 0.69 3.64
CA ASP A 166 -2.09 1.19 2.58
C ASP A 166 -2.54 0.72 1.20
N ILE A 167 -2.24 1.53 0.19
CA ILE A 167 -2.63 1.28 -1.19
C ILE A 167 -1.44 1.58 -2.11
N CYS A 168 -1.09 0.64 -2.98
CA CYS A 168 -0.12 0.82 -4.06
C CYS A 168 -0.70 0.37 -5.41
N GLY A 169 0.15 0.26 -6.44
CA GLY A 169 -0.22 -0.29 -7.74
C GLY A 169 -0.54 0.78 -8.79
N GLU A 170 0.18 1.92 -8.76
CA GLU A 170 0.12 2.90 -9.85
C GLU A 170 0.95 2.44 -11.06
N LEU A 171 0.44 2.67 -12.27
CA LEU A 171 1.26 2.65 -13.49
C LEU A 171 1.89 4.03 -13.65
N THR A 172 3.22 4.10 -13.62
CA THR A 172 3.93 5.37 -13.69
C THR A 172 4.23 5.80 -15.12
N LEU A 173 4.51 7.10 -15.35
CA LEU A 173 4.93 7.59 -16.67
C LEU A 173 6.22 6.92 -17.15
N GLN A 174 7.13 6.62 -16.23
CA GLN A 174 8.39 5.93 -16.52
C GLN A 174 8.16 4.49 -17.00
N LYS A 175 7.06 3.88 -16.61
CA LYS A 175 6.62 2.54 -17.03
C LYS A 175 5.61 2.58 -18.20
N GLY A 176 5.39 3.74 -18.80
CA GLY A 176 4.62 3.91 -20.02
C GLY A 176 3.15 4.26 -19.84
N ALA A 177 2.74 4.77 -18.67
CA ALA A 177 1.37 5.25 -18.48
C ALA A 177 1.01 6.35 -19.47
N CYS A 178 -0.17 6.26 -20.04
CA CYS A 178 -0.79 7.32 -20.83
C CYS A 178 -1.85 8.07 -20.00
N SER A 179 -2.41 9.13 -20.55
CA SER A 179 -3.43 9.93 -19.87
C SER A 179 -4.70 9.15 -19.50
N GLU A 180 -5.07 8.15 -20.28
CA GLU A 180 -6.19 7.27 -19.97
C GLU A 180 -5.91 6.39 -18.76
N ASP A 181 -4.69 5.83 -18.66
CA ASP A 181 -4.27 5.02 -17.53
C ASP A 181 -4.28 5.83 -16.21
N VAL A 182 -3.75 7.06 -16.26
CA VAL A 182 -3.78 7.99 -15.13
C VAL A 182 -5.23 8.31 -14.73
N SER A 183 -6.11 8.57 -15.71
CA SER A 183 -7.52 8.88 -15.43
C SER A 183 -8.26 7.72 -14.75
N ILE A 184 -8.02 6.47 -15.21
CA ILE A 184 -8.64 5.28 -14.62
C ILE A 184 -8.14 5.09 -13.18
N ASN A 185 -6.83 5.21 -12.95
CA ASN A 185 -6.26 5.08 -11.62
C ASN A 185 -6.75 6.18 -10.67
N SER A 186 -6.80 7.44 -11.13
CA SER A 186 -7.29 8.57 -10.36
C SER A 186 -8.75 8.39 -9.92
N GLU A 187 -9.62 7.94 -10.83
CA GLU A 187 -11.04 7.65 -10.49
C GLU A 187 -11.14 6.50 -9.47
N THR A 188 -10.37 5.43 -9.64
CA THR A 188 -10.35 4.32 -8.69
C THR A 188 -9.81 4.75 -7.32
N ASN A 189 -8.73 5.53 -7.30
CA ASN A 189 -8.15 6.07 -6.08
C ASN A 189 -9.16 6.96 -5.33
N ARG A 190 -9.86 7.82 -6.04
CA ARG A 190 -10.93 8.65 -5.48
C ARG A 190 -12.03 7.79 -4.84
N ARG A 191 -12.50 6.75 -5.53
CA ARG A 191 -13.53 5.83 -5.03
C ARG A 191 -13.06 5.04 -3.80
N ILE A 192 -11.82 4.54 -3.81
CA ILE A 192 -11.22 3.84 -2.65
C ILE A 192 -11.14 4.79 -1.46
N GLN A 193 -10.65 6.01 -1.66
CA GLN A 193 -10.53 6.99 -0.58
C GLN A 193 -11.90 7.37 0.00
N GLU A 194 -12.88 7.68 -0.86
CA GLU A 194 -14.24 7.99 -0.43
C GLU A 194 -14.87 6.84 0.37
N PHE A 195 -14.69 5.61 -0.09
CA PHE A 195 -15.16 4.42 0.61
C PHE A 195 -14.53 4.30 2.00
N LEU A 196 -13.19 4.41 2.09
CA LEU A 196 -12.46 4.28 3.35
C LEU A 196 -12.80 5.41 4.34
N LEU A 197 -12.93 6.66 3.87
CA LEU A 197 -13.31 7.80 4.71
C LEU A 197 -14.72 7.66 5.30
N ASN A 198 -15.60 6.92 4.64
CA ASN A 198 -16.97 6.64 5.09
C ASN A 198 -17.14 5.26 5.76
N LEU A 199 -16.05 4.50 5.92
CA LEU A 199 -16.11 3.18 6.53
C LEU A 199 -16.35 3.29 8.06
N PRO A 200 -17.45 2.74 8.60
CA PRO A 200 -17.73 2.84 10.02
C PRO A 200 -16.63 2.19 10.87
N GLY A 201 -16.17 2.92 11.90
CA GLY A 201 -15.14 2.41 12.84
C GLY A 201 -13.70 2.48 12.32
N PHE A 202 -13.47 3.10 11.17
CA PHE A 202 -12.14 3.44 10.67
C PHE A 202 -11.89 4.94 10.86
N GLU A 203 -11.01 5.33 11.80
CA GLU A 203 -10.75 6.72 12.21
C GLU A 203 -9.26 7.12 12.01
#